data_c6336d679e8d3f7e500c893be32e1bbb
#
_entry.id   c6336d679e8d3f7e500c893be32e1bbb
#
_cell.length_a   1.000
_cell.length_b   1.000
_cell.length_c   1.000
_cell.angle_alpha   90.00
_cell.angle_beta   90.00
_cell.angle_gamma   90.00
#
_symmetry.space_group_name_H-M   'P 1'
#
loop_
_entity.id
_entity.type
_entity.pdbx_description
1 polymer ?
#
loop_
_entity_poly.entity_id
_entity_poly.type
_entity_poly.pdbx_seq_one_letter_code
_entity_poly.pdbx_strand_id
1 'polypeptide(L)'
;MVRKAFHTSKASRASMYPSFSISAEAGIGALKASNWFNLPGSVLTVLTAGITQPVLNHRQLKTQYEVSVLEQEKLEVQFKQIVINAVGEVSDAMITVKEISNKEKTVTEKNNKLKNAVKNAHYLFDAGESTYLEVIVAENNLLNSDIELAQLKNDKLNAIIQLYKSLGGGWKN
;
A
#
# COMPACT_ATOMS: atom_id res chain seq x y z
N MET A 1 7.60 5.37 8.30
CA MET A 1 8.64 4.41 8.68
C MET A 1 10.02 5.07 8.80
N VAL A 2 10.54 5.75 7.78
CA VAL A 2 11.86 6.44 7.78
C VAL A 2 12.02 7.45 8.93
N ARG A 3 11.02 8.33 9.17
CA ARG A 3 11.06 9.29 10.31
C ARG A 3 11.20 8.60 11.67
N LYS A 4 10.54 7.45 11.88
CA LYS A 4 10.66 6.69 13.13
C LYS A 4 12.08 6.18 13.32
N ALA A 5 12.70 5.60 12.28
CA ALA A 5 14.06 5.10 12.33
C ALA A 5 15.07 6.22 12.62
N PHE A 6 14.90 7.41 12.02
CA PHE A 6 15.70 8.58 12.32
C PHE A 6 15.63 9.01 13.79
N HIS A 7 14.44 9.00 14.39
CA HIS A 7 14.30 9.30 15.83
C HIS A 7 14.88 8.18 16.70
N THR A 8 14.79 6.91 16.27
CA THR A 8 15.38 5.79 16.97
C THR A 8 16.92 5.88 16.97
N SER A 9 17.54 6.21 15.84
CA SER A 9 19.00 6.39 15.78
C SER A 9 19.48 7.53 16.67
N LYS A 10 18.75 8.66 16.73
CA LYS A 10 19.04 9.76 17.67
C LYS A 10 18.87 9.34 19.13
N ALA A 11 17.84 8.59 19.46
CA ALA A 11 17.64 8.08 20.83
C ALA A 11 18.74 7.10 21.24
N SER A 12 19.16 6.20 20.33
CA SER A 12 20.29 5.29 20.59
C SER A 12 21.61 6.03 20.79
N ARG A 13 21.80 7.14 20.06
CA ARG A 13 22.95 8.02 20.30
C ARG A 13 22.87 8.72 21.65
N ALA A 14 21.69 9.22 22.03
CA ALA A 14 21.47 9.90 23.29
C ALA A 14 21.73 9.00 24.50
N SER A 15 21.45 7.69 24.42
CA SER A 15 21.70 6.72 25.50
C SER A 15 23.20 6.50 25.80
N MET A 16 24.10 7.00 24.96
CA MET A 16 25.56 6.98 25.22
C MET A 16 26.02 8.12 26.14
N TYR A 17 25.18 9.13 26.37
CA TYR A 17 25.48 10.27 27.24
C TYR A 17 24.93 10.03 28.64
N PRO A 18 25.45 10.77 29.65
CA PRO A 18 24.91 10.70 31.02
C PRO A 18 23.42 11.04 31.05
N SER A 19 22.64 10.25 31.76
CA SER A 19 21.25 10.55 32.06
C SER A 19 21.13 11.31 33.37
N PHE A 20 20.30 12.34 33.38
CA PHE A 20 19.95 13.10 34.56
C PHE A 20 18.52 12.77 34.97
N SER A 21 18.34 12.35 36.24
CA SER A 21 17.04 12.02 36.78
C SER A 21 16.73 12.89 38.00
N ILE A 22 15.50 13.40 38.08
CA ILE A 22 14.96 14.05 39.25
C ILE A 22 13.71 13.28 39.66
N SER A 23 13.69 12.83 40.92
CA SER A 23 12.53 12.16 41.51
C SER A 23 12.04 12.97 42.71
N ALA A 24 10.74 13.17 42.79
CA ALA A 24 10.08 13.79 43.94
C ALA A 24 9.03 12.81 44.47
N GLU A 25 9.13 12.50 45.74
CA GLU A 25 8.18 11.65 46.45
C GLU A 25 7.55 12.43 47.57
N ALA A 26 6.23 12.33 47.70
CA ALA A 26 5.49 12.89 48.80
C ALA A 26 4.63 11.78 49.42
N GLY A 27 4.74 11.65 50.71
CA GLY A 27 4.01 10.63 51.46
C GLY A 27 3.52 11.14 52.84
N ILE A 28 2.58 10.44 53.42
CA ILE A 28 2.11 10.66 54.80
C ILE A 28 2.70 9.55 55.64
N GLY A 29 3.48 9.91 56.65
CA GLY A 29 4.08 8.95 57.58
C GLY A 29 4.13 9.48 58.99
N ALA A 30 3.78 8.65 59.96
CA ALA A 30 3.95 8.95 61.37
C ALA A 30 4.26 7.66 62.16
N LEU A 31 5.08 7.78 63.19
CA LEU A 31 5.44 6.67 64.09
C LEU A 31 4.23 6.12 64.87
N LYS A 32 3.16 6.92 65.02
CA LYS A 32 1.90 6.51 65.69
C LYS A 32 0.75 6.76 64.74
N ALA A 33 -0.16 5.80 64.60
CA ALA A 33 -1.32 5.88 63.71
C ALA A 33 -2.24 7.07 64.04
N SER A 34 -2.29 7.52 65.27
CA SER A 34 -3.04 8.71 65.69
C SER A 34 -2.54 10.04 65.10
N ASN A 35 -1.30 10.06 64.62
CA ASN A 35 -0.68 11.28 64.09
C ASN A 35 -0.65 11.32 62.54
N TRP A 36 -1.22 10.34 61.85
CA TRP A 36 -1.23 10.31 60.37
C TRP A 36 -1.98 11.46 59.72
N PHE A 37 -2.95 12.02 60.42
CA PHE A 37 -3.76 13.15 59.92
C PHE A 37 -3.35 14.49 60.53
N ASN A 38 -2.23 14.54 61.24
CA ASN A 38 -1.76 15.76 61.87
C ASN A 38 -0.88 16.59 60.90
N LEU A 39 -1.54 17.27 59.99
CA LEU A 39 -0.89 18.13 58.97
C LEU A 39 -0.44 19.45 59.63
N PRO A 40 0.79 19.94 59.32
CA PRO A 40 1.77 19.47 58.32
C PRO A 40 2.81 18.44 58.84
N GLY A 41 2.76 18.04 60.10
CA GLY A 41 3.80 17.24 60.75
C GLY A 41 3.95 15.81 60.25
N SER A 42 2.94 15.28 59.54
CA SER A 42 2.94 13.92 58.97
C SER A 42 3.34 13.88 57.50
N VAL A 43 3.59 15.02 56.84
CA VAL A 43 3.96 15.07 55.44
C VAL A 43 5.47 14.93 55.27
N LEU A 44 5.86 13.85 54.55
CA LEU A 44 7.25 13.60 54.16
C LEU A 44 7.40 13.91 52.69
N THR A 45 8.31 14.80 52.36
CA THR A 45 8.70 15.11 50.99
C THR A 45 10.17 14.78 50.77
N VAL A 46 10.47 13.96 49.76
CA VAL A 46 11.84 13.59 49.41
C VAL A 46 12.09 14.04 47.97
N LEU A 47 13.10 14.88 47.76
CA LEU A 47 13.59 15.26 46.44
C LEU A 47 14.96 14.63 46.21
N THR A 48 15.06 13.80 45.19
CA THR A 48 16.31 13.12 44.82
C THR A 48 16.71 13.53 43.41
N ALA A 49 17.98 13.92 43.23
CA ALA A 49 18.58 14.16 41.94
C ALA A 49 19.75 13.19 41.73
N GLY A 50 19.82 12.58 40.55
CA GLY A 50 20.86 11.60 40.22
C GLY A 50 21.39 11.77 38.81
N ILE A 51 22.69 11.51 38.62
CA ILE A 51 23.37 11.43 37.33
C ILE A 51 23.87 10.01 37.16
N THR A 52 23.46 9.34 36.09
CA THR A 52 23.90 7.96 35.80
C THR A 52 24.55 7.91 34.42
N GLN A 53 25.77 7.37 34.33
CA GLN A 53 26.46 7.15 33.09
C GLN A 53 26.92 5.69 32.99
N PRO A 54 26.53 4.95 31.93
CA PRO A 54 27.03 3.59 31.70
C PRO A 54 28.47 3.61 31.21
N VAL A 55 29.41 3.10 31.99
CA VAL A 55 30.84 3.08 31.65
C VAL A 55 31.24 1.73 31.07
N LEU A 56 30.78 0.63 31.62
CA LEU A 56 31.17 -0.73 31.21
C LEU A 56 30.44 -1.23 29.94
N ASN A 57 29.26 -0.71 29.65
CA ASN A 57 28.43 -1.12 28.49
C ASN A 57 28.65 -0.22 27.25
N HIS A 58 29.70 0.58 27.20
CA HIS A 58 29.93 1.55 26.13
C HIS A 58 30.01 0.90 24.74
N ARG A 59 30.64 -0.28 24.62
CA ARG A 59 30.70 -1.02 23.36
C ARG A 59 29.34 -1.50 22.89
N GLN A 60 28.47 -1.97 23.79
CA GLN A 60 27.12 -2.41 23.48
C GLN A 60 26.25 -1.23 22.97
N LEU A 61 26.32 -0.09 23.64
CA LEU A 61 25.59 1.12 23.25
C LEU A 61 26.06 1.64 21.88
N LYS A 62 27.37 1.59 21.61
CA LYS A 62 27.93 1.95 20.30
C LYS A 62 27.43 1.02 19.20
N THR A 63 27.45 -0.30 19.41
CA THR A 63 26.92 -1.28 18.46
C THR A 63 25.44 -1.04 18.21
N GLN A 64 24.64 -0.77 19.26
CA GLN A 64 23.22 -0.48 19.13
C GLN A 64 22.97 0.79 18.30
N TYR A 65 23.78 1.81 18.45
CA TYR A 65 23.72 3.01 17.61
C TYR A 65 24.06 2.68 16.15
N GLU A 66 25.16 1.96 15.88
CA GLU A 66 25.56 1.54 14.54
C GLU A 66 24.47 0.72 13.84
N VAL A 67 23.86 -0.24 14.55
CA VAL A 67 22.72 -1.02 14.06
C VAL A 67 21.53 -0.11 13.71
N SER A 68 21.21 0.84 14.57
CA SER A 68 20.09 1.76 14.34
C SER A 68 20.31 2.70 13.14
N VAL A 69 21.55 3.07 12.83
CA VAL A 69 21.92 3.82 11.63
C VAL A 69 21.75 2.95 10.38
N LEU A 70 22.24 1.70 10.40
CA LEU A 70 22.07 0.76 9.29
C LEU A 70 20.60 0.44 9.02
N GLU A 71 19.79 0.31 10.08
CA GLU A 71 18.33 0.15 9.93
C GLU A 71 17.67 1.37 9.28
N GLN A 72 18.12 2.59 9.61
CA GLN A 72 17.65 3.79 8.95
C GLN A 72 17.98 3.78 7.45
N GLU A 73 19.23 3.50 7.08
CA GLU A 73 19.67 3.40 5.69
C GLU A 73 18.88 2.32 4.91
N LYS A 74 18.69 1.15 5.54
CA LYS A 74 17.86 0.08 4.98
C LYS A 74 16.43 0.56 4.67
N LEU A 75 15.80 1.29 5.59
CA LEU A 75 14.44 1.81 5.40
C LEU A 75 14.38 2.91 4.32
N GLU A 76 15.45 3.69 4.15
CA GLU A 76 15.55 4.68 3.06
C GLU A 76 15.62 3.99 1.69
N VAL A 77 16.41 2.92 1.57
CA VAL A 77 16.49 2.11 0.35
C VAL A 77 15.15 1.41 0.06
N GLN A 78 14.53 0.84 1.08
CA GLN A 78 13.20 0.22 0.95
C GLN A 78 12.14 1.24 0.51
N PHE A 79 12.17 2.46 1.03
CA PHE A 79 11.26 3.52 0.59
C PHE A 79 11.45 3.86 -0.89
N LYS A 80 12.70 4.00 -1.35
CA LYS A 80 12.99 4.22 -2.78
C LYS A 80 12.44 3.08 -3.64
N GLN A 81 12.63 1.82 -3.20
CA GLN A 81 12.10 0.66 -3.92
C GLN A 81 10.58 0.68 -4.03
N ILE A 82 9.88 1.02 -2.93
CA ILE A 82 8.41 1.14 -2.93
C ILE A 82 7.95 2.21 -3.93
N VAL A 83 8.63 3.36 -3.98
CA VAL A 83 8.28 4.43 -4.93
C VAL A 83 8.48 3.97 -6.37
N ILE A 84 9.59 3.30 -6.67
CA ILE A 84 9.87 2.76 -8.02
C ILE A 84 8.80 1.73 -8.41
N ASN A 85 8.45 0.82 -7.52
CA ASN A 85 7.41 -0.18 -7.76
C ASN A 85 6.06 0.48 -8.01
N ALA A 86 5.68 1.48 -7.21
CA ALA A 86 4.42 2.20 -7.39
C ALA A 86 4.34 2.92 -8.75
N VAL A 87 5.44 3.52 -9.20
CA VAL A 87 5.51 4.13 -10.55
C VAL A 87 5.37 3.06 -11.64
N GLY A 88 6.02 1.89 -11.45
CA GLY A 88 5.88 0.75 -12.36
C GLY A 88 4.44 0.27 -12.46
N GLU A 89 3.77 0.05 -11.33
CA GLU A 89 2.37 -0.38 -11.27
C GLU A 89 1.42 0.58 -11.99
N VAL A 90 1.60 1.89 -11.81
CA VAL A 90 0.80 2.91 -12.53
C VAL A 90 1.07 2.86 -14.03
N SER A 91 2.34 2.76 -14.43
CA SER A 91 2.72 2.67 -15.84
C SER A 91 2.11 1.45 -16.52
N ASP A 92 2.22 0.28 -15.89
CA ASP A 92 1.67 -0.98 -16.40
C ASP A 92 0.14 -0.92 -16.51
N ALA A 93 -0.53 -0.36 -15.50
CA ALA A 93 -1.98 -0.18 -15.53
C ALA A 93 -2.42 0.78 -16.66
N MET A 94 -1.69 1.87 -16.92
CA MET A 94 -1.97 2.79 -18.02
C MET A 94 -1.80 2.12 -19.39
N ILE A 95 -0.72 1.35 -19.57
CA ILE A 95 -0.46 0.59 -20.80
C ILE A 95 -1.60 -0.42 -21.01
N THR A 96 -1.98 -1.15 -19.99
CA THR A 96 -3.07 -2.15 -20.04
C THR A 96 -4.39 -1.52 -20.51
N VAL A 97 -4.79 -0.38 -19.94
CA VAL A 97 -6.01 0.35 -20.37
C VAL A 97 -5.92 0.76 -21.83
N LYS A 98 -4.76 1.25 -22.27
CA LYS A 98 -4.52 1.67 -23.66
C LYS A 98 -4.63 0.50 -24.62
N GLU A 99 -3.97 -0.62 -24.32
CA GLU A 99 -3.96 -1.80 -25.17
C GLU A 99 -5.34 -2.44 -25.30
N ILE A 100 -6.09 -2.57 -24.18
CA ILE A 100 -7.47 -3.06 -24.19
C ILE A 100 -8.37 -2.13 -25.03
N SER A 101 -8.19 -0.81 -24.92
CA SER A 101 -8.96 0.15 -25.70
C SER A 101 -8.66 0.07 -27.21
N ASN A 102 -7.41 -0.19 -27.59
CA ASN A 102 -7.04 -0.41 -28.98
C ASN A 102 -7.63 -1.72 -29.52
N LYS A 103 -7.54 -2.80 -28.73
CA LYS A 103 -8.11 -4.10 -29.07
C LYS A 103 -9.64 -4.01 -29.22
N GLU A 104 -10.33 -3.27 -28.33
CA GLU A 104 -11.77 -3.04 -28.42
C GLU A 104 -12.18 -2.40 -29.77
N LYS A 105 -11.42 -1.40 -30.25
CA LYS A 105 -11.67 -0.79 -31.57
C LYS A 105 -11.57 -1.82 -32.69
N THR A 106 -10.48 -2.60 -32.70
CA THR A 106 -10.24 -3.62 -33.74
C THR A 106 -11.33 -4.70 -33.73
N VAL A 107 -11.72 -5.17 -32.54
CA VAL A 107 -12.78 -6.20 -32.43
C VAL A 107 -14.16 -5.61 -32.79
N THR A 108 -14.42 -4.35 -32.51
CA THR A 108 -15.64 -3.67 -32.93
C THR A 108 -15.73 -3.58 -34.47
N GLU A 109 -14.62 -3.25 -35.15
CA GLU A 109 -14.57 -3.25 -36.61
C GLU A 109 -14.77 -4.65 -37.19
N LYS A 110 -14.12 -5.69 -36.61
CA LYS A 110 -14.32 -7.10 -36.95
C LYS A 110 -15.79 -7.48 -36.83
N ASN A 111 -16.41 -7.16 -35.70
CA ASN A 111 -17.82 -7.46 -35.42
C ASN A 111 -18.76 -6.83 -36.46
N ASN A 112 -18.52 -5.56 -36.82
CA ASN A 112 -19.30 -4.89 -37.87
C ASN A 112 -19.17 -5.56 -39.25
N LYS A 113 -17.95 -6.04 -39.58
CA LYS A 113 -17.73 -6.80 -40.83
C LYS A 113 -18.45 -8.15 -40.79
N LEU A 114 -18.43 -8.85 -39.65
CA LEU A 114 -19.14 -10.13 -39.47
C LEU A 114 -20.67 -9.96 -39.53
N LYS A 115 -21.23 -8.85 -38.99
CA LYS A 115 -22.66 -8.54 -39.17
C LYS A 115 -23.03 -8.39 -40.66
N ASN A 116 -22.19 -7.75 -41.44
CA ASN A 116 -22.41 -7.65 -42.88
C ASN A 116 -22.25 -9.02 -43.58
N ALA A 117 -21.28 -9.82 -43.16
CA ALA A 117 -21.09 -11.18 -43.70
C ALA A 117 -22.32 -12.09 -43.44
N VAL A 118 -22.90 -12.03 -42.23
CA VAL A 118 -24.17 -12.76 -41.92
C VAL A 118 -25.29 -12.29 -42.86
N LYS A 119 -25.47 -10.98 -43.05
CA LYS A 119 -26.49 -10.46 -43.98
C LYS A 119 -26.27 -10.99 -45.39
N ASN A 120 -25.05 -10.96 -45.89
CA ASN A 120 -24.73 -11.45 -47.19
C ASN A 120 -24.95 -12.96 -47.33
N ALA A 121 -24.61 -13.74 -46.32
CA ALA A 121 -24.86 -15.16 -46.30
C ALA A 121 -26.37 -15.51 -46.37
N HIS A 122 -27.22 -14.75 -45.67
CA HIS A 122 -28.68 -14.86 -45.77
C HIS A 122 -29.17 -14.55 -47.21
N TYR A 123 -28.70 -13.44 -47.81
CA TYR A 123 -29.10 -13.05 -49.16
C TYR A 123 -28.71 -14.11 -50.20
N LEU A 124 -27.51 -14.70 -50.10
CA LEU A 124 -27.05 -15.75 -51.01
C LEU A 124 -27.85 -17.07 -50.80
N PHE A 125 -28.18 -17.38 -49.56
CA PHE A 125 -29.03 -18.53 -49.27
C PHE A 125 -30.45 -18.37 -49.85
N ASP A 126 -31.07 -17.19 -49.64
CA ASP A 126 -32.40 -16.85 -50.18
C ASP A 126 -32.41 -16.89 -51.71
N ALA A 127 -31.30 -16.50 -52.35
CA ALA A 127 -31.10 -16.59 -53.79
C ALA A 127 -30.82 -18.00 -54.32
N GLY A 128 -30.62 -18.99 -53.43
CA GLY A 128 -30.27 -20.37 -53.78
C GLY A 128 -28.81 -20.55 -54.18
N GLU A 129 -27.96 -19.55 -53.97
CA GLU A 129 -26.52 -19.55 -54.35
C GLU A 129 -25.60 -20.02 -53.21
N SER A 130 -26.11 -20.27 -52.01
CA SER A 130 -25.33 -20.76 -50.85
C SER A 130 -26.09 -21.78 -50.04
N THR A 131 -25.37 -22.56 -49.21
CA THR A 131 -25.92 -23.54 -48.36
C THR A 131 -26.30 -22.98 -46.97
N TYR A 132 -27.26 -23.58 -46.27
CA TYR A 132 -27.62 -23.17 -44.92
C TYR A 132 -26.44 -23.33 -43.92
N LEU A 133 -25.52 -24.26 -44.21
CA LEU A 133 -24.31 -24.43 -43.44
C LEU A 133 -23.43 -23.14 -43.43
N GLU A 134 -23.33 -22.44 -44.53
CA GLU A 134 -22.57 -21.19 -44.63
C GLU A 134 -23.20 -20.09 -43.81
N VAL A 135 -24.53 -20.03 -43.73
CA VAL A 135 -25.24 -19.10 -42.82
C VAL A 135 -24.93 -19.39 -41.37
N ILE A 136 -25.01 -20.67 -40.96
CA ILE A 136 -24.69 -21.09 -39.59
C ILE A 136 -23.24 -20.77 -39.23
N VAL A 137 -22.29 -20.99 -40.13
CA VAL A 137 -20.88 -20.65 -39.93
C VAL A 137 -20.71 -19.14 -39.73
N ALA A 138 -21.37 -18.31 -40.57
CA ALA A 138 -21.30 -16.87 -40.46
C ALA A 138 -21.90 -16.37 -39.12
N GLU A 139 -23.04 -16.92 -38.68
CA GLU A 139 -23.68 -16.60 -37.41
C GLU A 139 -22.82 -17.02 -36.21
N ASN A 140 -22.21 -18.20 -36.23
CA ASN A 140 -21.30 -18.66 -35.18
C ASN A 140 -20.07 -17.73 -35.05
N ASN A 141 -19.51 -17.28 -36.19
CA ASN A 141 -18.39 -16.34 -36.18
C ASN A 141 -18.80 -14.98 -35.58
N LEU A 142 -20.00 -14.51 -35.90
CA LEU A 142 -20.55 -13.29 -35.30
C LEU A 142 -20.75 -13.45 -33.79
N LEU A 143 -21.38 -14.55 -33.35
CA LEU A 143 -21.61 -14.85 -31.94
C LEU A 143 -20.30 -14.88 -31.15
N ASN A 144 -19.27 -15.56 -31.66
CA ASN A 144 -17.95 -15.60 -31.04
C ASN A 144 -17.34 -14.20 -30.91
N SER A 145 -17.52 -13.33 -31.93
CA SER A 145 -17.06 -11.95 -31.91
C SER A 145 -17.84 -11.09 -30.90
N ASP A 146 -19.14 -11.30 -30.74
CA ASP A 146 -19.97 -10.63 -29.73
C ASP A 146 -19.53 -11.00 -28.31
N ILE A 147 -19.23 -12.29 -28.07
CA ILE A 147 -18.68 -12.77 -26.79
C ILE A 147 -17.31 -12.12 -26.52
N GLU A 148 -16.41 -12.10 -27.51
CA GLU A 148 -15.10 -11.44 -27.39
C GLU A 148 -15.27 -9.96 -27.04
N LEU A 149 -16.19 -9.26 -27.66
CA LEU A 149 -16.46 -7.84 -27.39
C LEU A 149 -17.00 -7.63 -25.97
N ALA A 150 -17.87 -8.50 -25.49
CA ALA A 150 -18.38 -8.44 -24.13
C ALA A 150 -17.29 -8.66 -23.08
N GLN A 151 -16.39 -9.63 -23.32
CA GLN A 151 -15.23 -9.89 -22.47
C GLN A 151 -14.29 -8.69 -22.45
N LEU A 152 -13.96 -8.11 -23.59
CA LEU A 152 -13.11 -6.90 -23.65
C LEU A 152 -13.67 -5.70 -22.91
N LYS A 153 -14.99 -5.50 -22.92
CA LYS A 153 -15.64 -4.44 -22.15
C LYS A 153 -15.48 -4.69 -20.64
N ASN A 154 -15.64 -5.92 -20.20
CA ASN A 154 -15.39 -6.31 -18.81
C ASN A 154 -13.93 -6.10 -18.41
N ASP A 155 -12.98 -6.54 -19.25
CA ASP A 155 -11.55 -6.39 -19.01
C ASP A 155 -11.15 -4.92 -18.95
N LYS A 156 -11.75 -4.06 -19.81
CA LYS A 156 -11.53 -2.61 -19.77
C LYS A 156 -11.96 -1.99 -18.45
N LEU A 157 -13.14 -2.37 -17.92
CA LEU A 157 -13.61 -1.90 -16.63
C LEU A 157 -12.67 -2.33 -15.50
N ASN A 158 -12.22 -3.58 -15.52
CA ASN A 158 -11.26 -4.10 -14.54
C ASN A 158 -9.91 -3.38 -14.62
N ALA A 159 -9.41 -3.09 -15.82
CA ALA A 159 -8.18 -2.34 -16.02
C ALA A 159 -8.29 -0.90 -15.51
N ILE A 160 -9.43 -0.23 -15.71
CA ILE A 160 -9.70 1.11 -15.18
C ILE A 160 -9.74 1.07 -13.64
N ILE A 161 -10.37 0.07 -13.04
CA ILE A 161 -10.40 -0.11 -11.59
C ILE A 161 -8.98 -0.32 -11.05
N GLN A 162 -8.17 -1.13 -11.74
CA GLN A 162 -6.78 -1.37 -11.35
C GLN A 162 -5.94 -0.08 -11.43
N LEU A 163 -6.11 0.71 -12.50
CA LEU A 163 -5.46 2.02 -12.62
C LEU A 163 -5.89 2.97 -11.49
N TYR A 164 -7.17 3.00 -11.17
CA TYR A 164 -7.68 3.81 -10.06
C TYR A 164 -7.05 3.41 -8.72
N LYS A 165 -6.90 2.10 -8.47
CA LYS A 165 -6.24 1.59 -7.26
C LYS A 165 -4.75 1.93 -7.23
N SER A 166 -4.03 1.76 -8.34
CA SER A 166 -2.60 2.07 -8.42
C SER A 166 -2.29 3.55 -8.22
N LEU A 167 -3.24 4.44 -8.57
CA LEU A 167 -3.17 5.88 -8.29
C LEU A 167 -3.52 6.24 -6.83
N GLY A 168 -3.78 5.24 -5.97
CA GLY A 168 -4.14 5.46 -4.58
C GLY A 168 -5.61 5.81 -4.36
N GLY A 169 -6.48 5.49 -5.30
CA GLY A 169 -7.92 5.65 -5.15
C GLY A 169 -8.56 4.56 -4.29
N GLY A 170 -9.80 4.79 -3.84
CA GLY A 170 -10.61 3.80 -3.11
C GLY A 170 -10.46 3.79 -1.59
N TRP A 171 -9.69 4.69 -0.99
CA TRP A 171 -9.50 4.82 0.47
C TRP A 171 -10.31 5.95 1.12
N LYS A 172 -10.94 6.80 0.32
CA LYS A 172 -11.90 7.80 0.82
C LYS A 172 -13.33 7.27 0.62
N ASN A 173 -14.03 7.10 1.72
CA ASN A 173 -15.51 7.01 1.73
C ASN A 173 -16.09 8.42 1.62
#